data_2fcf5b30549b83138577de3ce8f53a2f
#
_entry.id   2fcf5b30549b83138577de3ce8f53a2f
#
_cell.length_a   1.000
_cell.length_b   1.000
_cell.length_c   1.000
_cell.angle_alpha   90.00
_cell.angle_beta   90.00
_cell.angle_gamma   90.00
#
_symmetry.space_group_name_H-M   'P 1'
#
loop_
_entity.id
_entity.type
_entity.pdbx_description
1 polymer ?
#
loop_
_entity_poly.entity_id
_entity_poly.type
_entity_poly.pdbx_seq_one_letter_code
_entity_poly.pdbx_strand_id
1 'polypeptide(L)'
;MKSILDNMHIVLVGTLAPGNIGSTARAMKNMGLSHLSLVSPQCALTEEAFWMATNASDILKNAGQFPTLREAIAPAGYVFGTTARTRRSRTFISPAEMAQKSLLLAPHNQVAIIFGPEDKGLSNDELELCNEIISVPTAPGSSSINLSHAVMILCYELYGALNNETGYKEVQRAPVDEVEKMYDHMRSALLKIGFLNEQNPDHTLGSFRRILSRAGLTSTEVNLIRGVFRQLLWYMRKTK
;
A
#
# COMPACT_ATOMS: atom_id res chain seq x y z
N MET A 1 -9.65 -5.15 21.88
CA MET A 1 -10.50 -4.57 20.80
C MET A 1 -10.42 -5.52 19.61
N LYS A 2 -11.55 -5.88 18.99
CA LYS A 2 -11.51 -6.63 17.72
C LYS A 2 -10.80 -5.75 16.67
N SER A 3 -9.87 -6.36 15.92
CA SER A 3 -9.25 -5.69 14.77
C SER A 3 -10.30 -5.49 13.67
N ILE A 4 -10.21 -4.42 12.91
CA ILE A 4 -11.02 -4.24 11.69
C ILE A 4 -10.83 -5.43 10.74
N LEU A 5 -9.64 -6.03 10.73
CA LEU A 5 -9.32 -7.20 9.93
C LEU A 5 -10.09 -8.46 10.35
N ASP A 6 -10.61 -8.53 11.59
CA ASP A 6 -11.46 -9.65 12.04
C ASP A 6 -12.82 -9.68 11.31
N ASN A 7 -13.19 -8.61 10.64
CA ASN A 7 -14.39 -8.55 9.82
C ASN A 7 -14.09 -8.70 8.31
N MET A 8 -12.84 -9.01 7.94
CA MET A 8 -12.43 -9.24 6.55
C MET A 8 -12.37 -10.74 6.26
N HIS A 9 -13.08 -11.21 5.25
CA HIS A 9 -13.17 -12.61 4.86
C HIS A 9 -12.62 -12.82 3.46
N ILE A 10 -11.62 -13.70 3.33
CA ILE A 10 -11.14 -14.17 2.03
C ILE A 10 -11.92 -15.41 1.62
N VAL A 11 -12.47 -15.39 0.42
CA VAL A 11 -13.30 -16.48 -0.13
C VAL A 11 -12.66 -17.00 -1.41
N LEU A 12 -12.26 -18.27 -1.41
CA LEU A 12 -11.71 -18.95 -2.58
C LEU A 12 -12.79 -19.86 -3.19
N VAL A 13 -13.10 -19.65 -4.46
CA VAL A 13 -14.10 -20.42 -5.19
C VAL A 13 -13.43 -21.37 -6.15
N GLY A 14 -13.77 -22.66 -6.09
CA GLY A 14 -13.36 -23.67 -7.06
C GLY A 14 -11.86 -23.87 -7.21
N THR A 15 -11.06 -23.60 -6.16
CA THR A 15 -9.59 -23.67 -6.19
C THR A 15 -9.10 -25.03 -6.65
N LEU A 16 -8.14 -25.06 -7.57
CA LEU A 16 -7.66 -26.26 -8.23
C LEU A 16 -6.44 -26.88 -7.53
N ALA A 17 -5.59 -26.07 -6.92
CA ALA A 17 -4.31 -26.50 -6.34
C ALA A 17 -4.24 -26.35 -4.81
N PRO A 18 -3.94 -27.41 -4.05
CA PRO A 18 -3.79 -27.34 -2.58
C PRO A 18 -2.72 -26.34 -2.15
N GLY A 19 -1.61 -26.27 -2.89
CA GLY A 19 -0.53 -25.34 -2.63
C GLY A 19 -0.95 -23.86 -2.69
N ASN A 20 -1.93 -23.50 -3.56
CA ASN A 20 -2.49 -22.16 -3.60
C ASN A 20 -3.32 -21.83 -2.37
N ILE A 21 -4.07 -22.81 -1.82
CA ILE A 21 -4.83 -22.65 -0.57
C ILE A 21 -3.85 -22.39 0.58
N GLY A 22 -2.78 -23.21 0.69
CA GLY A 22 -1.76 -23.05 1.71
C GLY A 22 -1.02 -21.71 1.62
N SER A 23 -0.59 -21.34 0.43
CA SER A 23 0.07 -20.06 0.18
C SER A 23 -0.84 -18.85 0.45
N THR A 24 -2.15 -18.99 0.17
CA THR A 24 -3.15 -17.98 0.54
C THR A 24 -3.26 -17.83 2.05
N ALA A 25 -3.36 -18.91 2.80
CA ALA A 25 -3.41 -18.85 4.26
C ALA A 25 -2.16 -18.16 4.83
N ARG A 26 -0.98 -18.45 4.28
CA ARG A 26 0.27 -17.78 4.66
C ARG A 26 0.25 -16.27 4.34
N ALA A 27 -0.24 -15.88 3.16
CA ALA A 27 -0.39 -14.49 2.78
C ALA A 27 -1.31 -13.73 3.76
N MET A 28 -2.46 -14.33 4.07
CA MET A 28 -3.41 -13.80 5.05
C MET A 28 -2.79 -13.62 6.43
N LYS A 29 -2.11 -14.64 6.95
CA LYS A 29 -1.46 -14.60 8.26
C LYS A 29 -0.41 -13.50 8.37
N ASN A 30 0.41 -13.32 7.33
CA ASN A 30 1.43 -12.28 7.27
C ASN A 30 0.84 -10.87 7.36
N MET A 31 -0.38 -10.69 6.88
CA MET A 31 -1.09 -9.40 6.84
C MET A 31 -2.21 -9.31 7.91
N GLY A 32 -2.22 -10.22 8.88
CA GLY A 32 -3.13 -10.17 10.03
C GLY A 32 -4.56 -10.58 9.77
N LEU A 33 -4.87 -11.18 8.61
CA LEU A 33 -6.19 -11.75 8.30
C LEU A 33 -6.27 -13.21 8.75
N SER A 34 -7.45 -13.64 9.20
CA SER A 34 -7.65 -14.98 9.74
C SER A 34 -8.86 -15.75 9.18
N HIS A 35 -9.80 -15.08 8.52
CA HIS A 35 -11.04 -15.71 8.07
C HIS A 35 -10.94 -16.14 6.60
N LEU A 36 -10.80 -17.45 6.39
CA LEU A 36 -10.77 -18.11 5.09
C LEU A 36 -12.02 -18.94 4.86
N SER A 37 -12.65 -18.82 3.71
CA SER A 37 -13.74 -19.67 3.25
C SER A 37 -13.36 -20.34 1.92
N LEU A 38 -13.65 -21.63 1.83
CA LEU A 38 -13.45 -22.45 0.62
C LEU A 38 -14.80 -22.84 0.06
N VAL A 39 -15.09 -22.45 -1.16
CA VAL A 39 -16.35 -22.75 -1.84
C VAL A 39 -16.11 -23.79 -2.93
N SER A 40 -16.69 -24.96 -2.78
CA SER A 40 -16.59 -26.09 -3.73
C SER A 40 -15.16 -26.28 -4.27
N PRO A 41 -14.12 -26.36 -3.40
CA PRO A 41 -12.76 -26.55 -3.88
C PRO A 41 -12.66 -27.82 -4.73
N GLN A 42 -11.94 -27.76 -5.86
CA GLN A 42 -11.73 -28.90 -6.75
C GLN A 42 -10.53 -29.77 -6.33
N CYS A 43 -9.91 -29.44 -5.21
CA CYS A 43 -8.82 -30.20 -4.60
C CYS A 43 -9.07 -30.41 -3.10
N ALA A 44 -8.50 -31.45 -2.54
CA ALA A 44 -8.52 -31.68 -1.10
C ALA A 44 -7.47 -30.83 -0.37
N LEU A 45 -7.68 -30.55 0.90
CA LEU A 45 -6.63 -29.99 1.78
C LEU A 45 -5.64 -31.09 2.13
N THR A 46 -4.61 -31.24 1.30
CA THR A 46 -3.53 -32.23 1.46
C THR A 46 -2.40 -31.69 2.33
N GLU A 47 -1.43 -32.55 2.65
CA GLU A 47 -0.19 -32.14 3.34
C GLU A 47 0.53 -30.99 2.61
N GLU A 48 0.47 -30.95 1.29
CA GLU A 48 1.01 -29.86 0.49
C GLU A 48 0.45 -28.50 0.91
N ALA A 49 -0.87 -28.40 1.12
CA ALA A 49 -1.48 -27.16 1.59
C ALA A 49 -0.91 -26.72 2.95
N PHE A 50 -0.72 -27.67 3.87
CA PHE A 50 -0.15 -27.37 5.19
C PHE A 50 1.33 -27.00 5.13
N TRP A 51 2.12 -27.62 4.25
CA TRP A 51 3.53 -27.25 4.05
C TRP A 51 3.65 -25.83 3.49
N MET A 52 2.83 -25.49 2.50
CA MET A 52 2.81 -24.14 1.91
C MET A 52 2.30 -23.07 2.89
N ALA A 53 1.41 -23.45 3.80
CA ALA A 53 0.90 -22.54 4.83
C ALA A 53 1.95 -22.23 5.90
N THR A 54 2.94 -23.08 6.12
CA THR A 54 3.97 -22.93 7.17
C THR A 54 3.35 -22.64 8.56
N ASN A 55 3.49 -21.43 9.09
CA ASN A 55 2.96 -21.00 10.39
C ASN A 55 1.46 -20.59 10.35
N ALA A 56 0.78 -20.70 9.21
CA ALA A 56 -0.62 -20.34 9.02
C ALA A 56 -1.56 -21.56 8.99
N SER A 57 -1.13 -22.71 9.51
CA SER A 57 -1.94 -23.94 9.58
C SER A 57 -3.23 -23.77 10.37
N ASP A 58 -3.28 -22.85 11.31
CA ASP A 58 -4.48 -22.47 12.07
C ASP A 58 -5.59 -21.90 11.16
N ILE A 59 -5.23 -21.10 10.18
CA ILE A 59 -6.19 -20.55 9.19
C ILE A 59 -6.80 -21.69 8.37
N LEU A 60 -6.00 -22.65 7.92
CA LEU A 60 -6.48 -23.80 7.16
C LEU A 60 -7.42 -24.69 7.99
N LYS A 61 -7.06 -24.95 9.26
CA LYS A 61 -7.87 -25.77 10.17
C LYS A 61 -9.22 -25.14 10.49
N ASN A 62 -9.27 -23.82 10.53
CA ASN A 62 -10.48 -23.04 10.82
C ASN A 62 -11.21 -22.58 9.57
N ALA A 63 -10.73 -22.93 8.37
CA ALA A 63 -11.34 -22.52 7.11
C ALA A 63 -12.77 -23.07 6.98
N GLY A 64 -13.74 -22.18 6.73
CA GLY A 64 -15.12 -22.58 6.42
C GLY A 64 -15.18 -23.31 5.08
N GLN A 65 -15.97 -24.38 4.99
CA GLN A 65 -16.23 -25.07 3.73
C GLN A 65 -17.69 -24.90 3.36
N PHE A 66 -17.95 -24.48 2.13
CA PHE A 66 -19.29 -24.18 1.66
C PHE A 66 -19.56 -24.82 0.30
N PRO A 67 -20.75 -25.37 0.07
CA PRO A 67 -21.13 -25.92 -1.22
C PRO A 67 -21.40 -24.82 -2.27
N THR A 68 -21.81 -23.61 -1.85
CA THR A 68 -22.11 -22.51 -2.76
C THR A 68 -21.51 -21.20 -2.28
N LEU A 69 -21.21 -20.32 -3.25
CA LEU A 69 -20.72 -18.97 -2.94
C LEU A 69 -21.74 -18.16 -2.14
N ARG A 70 -23.02 -18.29 -2.46
CA ARG A 70 -24.11 -17.60 -1.76
C ARG A 70 -24.14 -17.92 -0.26
N GLU A 71 -23.90 -19.16 0.11
CA GLU A 71 -23.82 -19.58 1.53
C GLU A 71 -22.58 -18.99 2.21
N ALA A 72 -21.43 -19.00 1.53
CA ALA A 72 -20.18 -18.49 2.08
C ALA A 72 -20.21 -16.98 2.37
N ILE A 73 -20.92 -16.21 1.55
CA ILE A 73 -21.01 -14.75 1.68
C ILE A 73 -22.30 -14.27 2.36
N ALA A 74 -23.19 -15.19 2.77
CA ALA A 74 -24.47 -14.83 3.38
C ALA A 74 -24.37 -13.84 4.56
N PRO A 75 -23.35 -13.90 5.45
CA PRO A 75 -23.18 -12.93 6.53
C PRO A 75 -22.51 -11.62 6.09
N ALA A 76 -22.00 -11.51 4.86
CA ALA A 76 -21.27 -10.34 4.40
C ALA A 76 -22.23 -9.18 4.07
N GLY A 77 -21.95 -8.00 4.64
CA GLY A 77 -22.67 -6.77 4.29
C GLY A 77 -22.11 -6.10 3.03
N TYR A 78 -20.89 -6.50 2.60
CA TYR A 78 -20.28 -6.02 1.37
C TYR A 78 -19.37 -7.06 0.75
N VAL A 79 -19.39 -7.14 -0.58
CA VAL A 79 -18.68 -8.19 -1.32
C VAL A 79 -17.89 -7.59 -2.47
N PHE A 80 -16.59 -7.83 -2.47
CA PHE A 80 -15.69 -7.53 -3.58
C PHE A 80 -15.39 -8.81 -4.36
N GLY A 81 -15.52 -8.76 -5.69
CA GLY A 81 -15.06 -9.83 -6.58
C GLY A 81 -13.75 -9.46 -7.27
N THR A 82 -12.91 -10.44 -7.57
CA THR A 82 -11.66 -10.20 -8.30
C THR A 82 -11.75 -10.70 -9.74
N THR A 83 -11.13 -9.99 -10.68
CA THR A 83 -11.02 -10.43 -12.07
C THR A 83 -9.74 -9.94 -12.74
N ALA A 84 -9.17 -10.79 -13.59
CA ALA A 84 -8.10 -10.41 -14.48
C ALA A 84 -8.61 -9.90 -15.85
N ARG A 85 -9.92 -10.05 -16.13
CA ARG A 85 -10.52 -9.73 -17.42
C ARG A 85 -11.11 -8.33 -17.40
N THR A 86 -10.55 -7.41 -18.20
CA THR A 86 -11.15 -6.10 -18.45
C THR A 86 -12.38 -6.26 -19.34
N ARG A 87 -13.56 -5.96 -18.83
CA ARG A 87 -14.82 -5.95 -19.58
C ARG A 87 -15.29 -4.53 -19.77
N ARG A 88 -15.58 -4.12 -21.00
CA ARG A 88 -15.98 -2.73 -21.33
C ARG A 88 -17.24 -2.22 -20.61
N SER A 89 -18.04 -3.10 -20.02
CA SER A 89 -19.34 -2.74 -19.41
C SER A 89 -19.30 -2.65 -17.86
N ARG A 90 -18.16 -2.87 -17.20
CA ARG A 90 -18.07 -2.84 -15.75
C ARG A 90 -17.00 -1.87 -15.28
N THR A 91 -17.28 -1.14 -14.21
CA THR A 91 -16.30 -0.31 -13.51
C THR A 91 -15.47 -1.19 -12.60
N PHE A 92 -14.16 -0.99 -12.61
CA PHE A 92 -13.22 -1.70 -11.76
C PHE A 92 -12.59 -0.73 -10.78
N ILE A 93 -12.33 -1.20 -9.58
CA ILE A 93 -11.56 -0.48 -8.57
C ILE A 93 -10.16 -1.10 -8.42
N SER A 94 -9.21 -0.30 -8.01
CA SER A 94 -7.86 -0.75 -7.68
C SER A 94 -7.81 -1.45 -6.31
N PRO A 95 -6.76 -2.24 -6.01
CA PRO A 95 -6.52 -2.79 -4.68
C PRO A 95 -6.49 -1.73 -3.58
N ALA A 96 -5.87 -0.57 -3.85
CA ALA A 96 -5.81 0.53 -2.90
C ALA A 96 -7.19 1.14 -2.60
N GLU A 97 -8.03 1.35 -3.63
CA GLU A 97 -9.42 1.83 -3.44
C GLU A 97 -10.26 0.83 -2.67
N MET A 98 -10.12 -0.48 -2.96
CA MET A 98 -10.75 -1.55 -2.20
C MET A 98 -10.35 -1.47 -0.72
N ALA A 99 -9.07 -1.32 -0.43
CA ALA A 99 -8.58 -1.25 0.94
C ALA A 99 -9.19 -0.06 1.70
N GLN A 100 -9.19 1.14 1.11
CA GLN A 100 -9.79 2.33 1.72
C GLN A 100 -11.29 2.14 2.00
N LYS A 101 -12.05 1.60 1.04
CA LYS A 101 -13.48 1.29 1.23
C LYS A 101 -13.71 0.25 2.32
N SER A 102 -12.87 -0.79 2.36
CA SER A 102 -12.96 -1.85 3.37
C SER A 102 -12.81 -1.31 4.78
N LEU A 103 -11.90 -0.36 5.02
CA LEU A 103 -11.72 0.27 6.33
C LEU A 103 -12.95 1.07 6.78
N LEU A 104 -13.69 1.65 5.85
CA LEU A 104 -14.93 2.36 6.15
C LEU A 104 -16.10 1.41 6.43
N LEU A 105 -16.13 0.25 5.76
CA LEU A 105 -17.23 -0.72 5.83
C LEU A 105 -17.09 -1.70 6.99
N ALA A 106 -15.88 -2.20 7.23
CA ALA A 106 -15.61 -3.28 8.18
C ALA A 106 -15.95 -2.98 9.66
N PRO A 107 -15.94 -1.73 10.16
CA PRO A 107 -16.39 -1.46 11.52
C PRO A 107 -17.81 -1.92 11.83
N HIS A 108 -18.69 -1.96 10.80
CA HIS A 108 -20.12 -2.27 10.95
C HIS A 108 -20.58 -3.46 10.10
N ASN A 109 -19.72 -4.02 9.26
CA ASN A 109 -20.07 -5.09 8.33
C ASN A 109 -18.98 -6.15 8.28
N GLN A 110 -19.37 -7.38 7.97
CA GLN A 110 -18.43 -8.34 7.39
C GLN A 110 -18.22 -8.00 5.93
N VAL A 111 -16.97 -7.98 5.50
CA VAL A 111 -16.57 -7.68 4.12
C VAL A 111 -15.92 -8.91 3.51
N ALA A 112 -16.48 -9.42 2.43
CA ALA A 112 -15.94 -10.56 1.71
C ALA A 112 -15.15 -10.13 0.47
N ILE A 113 -13.99 -10.75 0.24
CA ILE A 113 -13.20 -10.60 -0.98
C ILE A 113 -13.11 -11.97 -1.65
N ILE A 114 -13.67 -12.08 -2.85
CA ILE A 114 -13.85 -13.34 -3.55
C ILE A 114 -12.82 -13.49 -4.66
N PHE A 115 -12.22 -14.67 -4.71
CA PHE A 115 -11.28 -15.08 -5.75
C PHE A 115 -11.83 -16.35 -6.44
N GLY A 116 -11.84 -16.34 -7.76
CA GLY A 116 -12.24 -17.51 -8.56
C GLY A 116 -11.12 -18.51 -8.80
N PRO A 117 -11.43 -19.63 -9.46
CA PRO A 117 -10.46 -20.66 -9.83
C PRO A 117 -9.38 -20.09 -10.77
N GLU A 118 -8.19 -20.70 -10.70
CA GLU A 118 -6.96 -20.24 -11.36
C GLU A 118 -7.07 -20.18 -12.88
N ASP A 119 -7.83 -21.09 -13.47
CA ASP A 119 -7.98 -21.24 -14.92
C ASP A 119 -9.04 -20.31 -15.54
N LYS A 120 -10.11 -20.03 -14.81
CA LYS A 120 -11.30 -19.34 -15.35
C LYS A 120 -11.61 -18.02 -14.68
N GLY A 121 -11.15 -17.83 -13.43
CA GLY A 121 -11.59 -16.73 -12.58
C GLY A 121 -13.09 -16.87 -12.23
N LEU A 122 -13.66 -15.85 -11.63
CA LEU A 122 -15.08 -15.81 -11.30
C LEU A 122 -15.96 -15.80 -12.56
N SER A 123 -17.04 -16.57 -12.51
CA SER A 123 -18.11 -16.57 -13.54
C SER A 123 -18.90 -15.25 -13.51
N ASN A 124 -19.74 -15.04 -14.52
CA ASN A 124 -20.62 -13.87 -14.54
C ASN A 124 -21.61 -13.86 -13.37
N ASP A 125 -22.20 -15.01 -13.08
CA ASP A 125 -23.20 -15.17 -12.00
C ASP A 125 -22.57 -14.91 -10.63
N GLU A 126 -21.32 -15.32 -10.41
CA GLU A 126 -20.56 -15.03 -9.19
C GLU A 126 -20.20 -13.55 -9.08
N LEU A 127 -19.84 -12.90 -10.19
CA LEU A 127 -19.57 -11.47 -10.23
C LEU A 127 -20.85 -10.62 -10.04
N GLU A 128 -22.02 -11.13 -10.33
CA GLU A 128 -23.31 -10.47 -10.05
C GLU A 128 -23.64 -10.43 -8.56
N LEU A 129 -23.06 -11.30 -7.77
CA LEU A 129 -23.20 -11.29 -6.30
C LEU A 129 -22.26 -10.25 -5.64
N CYS A 130 -21.37 -9.64 -6.40
CA CYS A 130 -20.38 -8.66 -5.90
C CYS A 130 -20.94 -7.24 -6.00
N ASN A 131 -20.71 -6.43 -4.97
CA ASN A 131 -21.01 -5.01 -5.00
C ASN A 131 -20.06 -4.24 -5.90
N GLU A 132 -18.77 -4.61 -5.89
CA GLU A 132 -17.73 -4.02 -6.73
C GLU A 132 -16.72 -5.07 -7.18
N ILE A 133 -16.02 -4.75 -8.26
CA ILE A 133 -15.04 -5.66 -8.87
C ILE A 133 -13.67 -5.03 -8.84
N ILE A 134 -12.71 -5.78 -8.33
CA ILE A 134 -11.31 -5.39 -8.20
C ILE A 134 -10.55 -5.93 -9.41
N SER A 135 -9.73 -5.08 -10.01
CA SER A 135 -8.73 -5.50 -10.99
C SER A 135 -7.35 -5.09 -10.53
N VAL A 136 -6.44 -6.06 -10.42
CA VAL A 136 -5.03 -5.79 -10.12
C VAL A 136 -4.34 -5.39 -11.42
N PRO A 137 -3.73 -4.19 -11.50
CA PRO A 137 -2.99 -3.78 -12.68
C PRO A 137 -1.80 -4.70 -12.94
N THR A 138 -1.63 -5.11 -14.18
CA THR A 138 -0.52 -5.96 -14.64
C THR A 138 0.12 -5.40 -15.90
N ALA A 139 1.31 -5.86 -16.22
CA ALA A 139 1.97 -5.49 -17.47
C ALA A 139 1.15 -5.93 -18.69
N PRO A 140 1.17 -5.17 -19.80
CA PRO A 140 0.50 -5.56 -21.04
C PRO A 140 0.94 -6.96 -21.48
N GLY A 141 -0.02 -7.83 -21.83
CA GLY A 141 0.24 -9.20 -22.27
C GLY A 141 0.38 -10.24 -21.17
N SER A 142 0.36 -9.86 -19.89
CA SER A 142 0.47 -10.77 -18.73
C SER A 142 -0.61 -10.48 -17.70
N SER A 143 -1.86 -10.72 -18.06
CA SER A 143 -3.03 -10.34 -17.25
C SER A 143 -3.35 -11.30 -16.10
N SER A 144 -2.81 -12.53 -16.11
CA SER A 144 -3.10 -13.53 -15.09
C SER A 144 -2.04 -13.54 -13.99
N ILE A 145 -2.48 -13.32 -12.75
CA ILE A 145 -1.66 -13.44 -11.54
C ILE A 145 -2.03 -14.76 -10.86
N ASN A 146 -1.03 -15.46 -10.32
CA ASN A 146 -1.29 -16.62 -9.46
C ASN A 146 -2.25 -16.24 -8.31
N LEU A 147 -3.15 -17.16 -7.94
CA LEU A 147 -4.19 -16.93 -6.95
C LEU A 147 -3.63 -16.40 -5.61
N SER A 148 -2.64 -17.07 -5.05
CA SER A 148 -2.06 -16.65 -3.76
C SER A 148 -1.31 -15.31 -3.84
N HIS A 149 -0.73 -14.98 -4.99
CA HIS A 149 -0.12 -13.67 -5.22
C HIS A 149 -1.17 -12.57 -5.30
N ALA A 150 -2.31 -12.82 -5.96
CA ALA A 150 -3.43 -11.88 -5.99
C ALA A 150 -3.97 -11.63 -4.57
N VAL A 151 -4.14 -12.70 -3.77
CA VAL A 151 -4.53 -12.56 -2.36
C VAL A 151 -3.51 -11.75 -1.57
N MET A 152 -2.19 -12.00 -1.75
CA MET A 152 -1.14 -11.25 -1.05
C MET A 152 -1.22 -9.75 -1.36
N ILE A 153 -1.42 -9.38 -2.63
CA ILE A 153 -1.54 -7.97 -3.04
C ILE A 153 -2.71 -7.29 -2.30
N LEU A 154 -3.89 -7.91 -2.28
CA LEU A 154 -5.06 -7.33 -1.63
C LEU A 154 -4.92 -7.29 -0.11
N CYS A 155 -4.36 -8.32 0.50
CA CYS A 155 -4.08 -8.34 1.94
C CYS A 155 -3.03 -7.29 2.33
N TYR A 156 -2.00 -7.07 1.50
CA TYR A 156 -0.98 -6.05 1.71
C TYR A 156 -1.57 -4.64 1.68
N GLU A 157 -2.43 -4.35 0.71
CA GLU A 157 -3.11 -3.05 0.63
C GLU A 157 -4.02 -2.81 1.84
N LEU A 158 -4.77 -3.83 2.29
CA LEU A 158 -5.58 -3.75 3.51
C LEU A 158 -4.72 -3.47 4.74
N TYR A 159 -3.62 -4.19 4.90
CA TYR A 159 -2.71 -4.03 6.02
C TYR A 159 -2.04 -2.65 6.00
N GLY A 160 -1.60 -2.21 4.82
CA GLY A 160 -1.01 -0.89 4.61
C GLY A 160 -1.99 0.25 4.92
N ALA A 161 -3.22 0.13 4.45
CA ALA A 161 -4.27 1.13 4.69
C ALA A 161 -4.65 1.22 6.19
N LEU A 162 -4.70 0.08 6.90
CA LEU A 162 -4.99 0.04 8.34
C LEU A 162 -3.87 0.65 9.17
N ASN A 163 -2.62 0.38 8.77
CA ASN A 163 -1.45 0.83 9.51
C ASN A 163 -0.90 2.15 8.97
N ASN A 164 -1.65 3.01 8.37
CA ASN A 164 -1.29 4.27 7.71
C ASN A 164 -0.14 5.07 8.37
N GLU A 165 0.59 4.41 9.24
CA GLU A 165 1.99 4.64 9.54
C GLU A 165 2.81 4.10 8.35
N THR A 166 2.73 4.79 7.20
CA THR A 166 3.86 4.76 6.28
C THR A 166 5.06 5.02 7.17
N GLY A 167 6.05 4.11 7.20
CA GLY A 167 7.28 4.25 8.01
C GLY A 167 8.14 5.47 7.65
N TYR A 168 7.61 6.37 6.87
CA TYR A 168 7.96 7.76 6.73
C TYR A 168 7.26 8.50 7.87
N LYS A 169 7.95 8.67 9.00
CA LYS A 169 7.61 9.74 9.94
C LYS A 169 7.43 10.98 9.10
N GLU A 170 6.26 11.58 9.18
CA GLU A 170 6.00 12.86 8.54
C GLU A 170 7.00 13.86 9.16
N VAL A 171 8.09 14.08 8.42
CA VAL A 171 9.18 14.93 8.89
C VAL A 171 8.67 16.35 8.75
N GLN A 172 8.41 17.02 9.87
CA GLN A 172 7.99 18.41 9.87
C GLN A 172 9.06 19.26 9.18
N ARG A 173 8.70 19.82 8.04
CA ARG A 173 9.59 20.64 7.24
C ARG A 173 9.71 22.03 7.83
N ALA A 174 10.82 22.69 7.56
CA ALA A 174 11.04 24.06 8.00
C ALA A 174 10.00 25.01 7.37
N PRO A 175 9.45 25.97 8.16
CA PRO A 175 8.65 27.04 7.62
C PRO A 175 9.40 27.83 6.52
N VAL A 176 8.65 28.31 5.53
CA VAL A 176 9.21 29.07 4.39
C VAL A 176 10.05 30.26 4.87
N ASP A 177 9.62 30.96 5.90
CA ASP A 177 10.35 32.10 6.49
C ASP A 177 11.74 31.71 7.05
N GLU A 178 11.88 30.53 7.65
CA GLU A 178 13.17 30.02 8.12
C GLU A 178 14.10 29.69 6.95
N VAL A 179 13.55 29.07 5.91
CA VAL A 179 14.28 28.71 4.69
C VAL A 179 14.76 29.96 3.96
N GLU A 180 13.92 30.98 3.84
CA GLU A 180 14.31 32.25 3.20
C GLU A 180 15.43 32.95 3.98
N LYS A 181 15.36 33.02 5.30
CA LYS A 181 16.44 33.54 6.15
C LYS A 181 17.75 32.76 5.99
N MET A 182 17.68 31.47 5.71
CA MET A 182 18.85 30.66 5.38
C MET A 182 19.48 31.11 4.03
N TYR A 183 18.66 31.33 3.01
CA TYR A 183 19.14 31.81 1.72
C TYR A 183 19.71 33.23 1.80
N ASP A 184 19.17 34.11 2.65
CA ASP A 184 19.71 35.44 2.88
C ASP A 184 21.13 35.41 3.48
N HIS A 185 21.34 34.52 4.48
CA HIS A 185 22.67 34.31 5.04
C HIS A 185 23.63 33.69 4.01
N MET A 186 23.18 32.73 3.24
CA MET A 186 23.96 32.12 2.14
C MET A 186 24.36 33.18 1.12
N ARG A 187 23.39 33.96 0.63
CA ARG A 187 23.64 35.05 -0.33
C ARG A 187 24.68 36.04 0.19
N SER A 188 24.52 36.49 1.43
CA SER A 188 25.42 37.46 2.05
C SER A 188 26.84 36.93 2.19
N ALA A 189 27.00 35.67 2.59
CA ALA A 189 28.31 35.06 2.75
C ALA A 189 29.00 34.82 1.38
N LEU A 190 28.25 34.25 0.44
CA LEU A 190 28.78 33.88 -0.88
C LEU A 190 29.13 35.10 -1.74
N LEU A 191 28.42 36.24 -1.60
CA LEU A 191 28.83 37.51 -2.19
C LEU A 191 30.14 38.00 -1.61
N LYS A 192 30.31 37.98 -0.29
CA LYS A 192 31.50 38.49 0.38
C LYS A 192 32.75 37.71 0.05
N ILE A 193 32.66 36.41 -0.23
CA ILE A 193 33.82 35.58 -0.65
C ILE A 193 34.03 35.61 -2.17
N GLY A 194 33.23 36.39 -2.92
CA GLY A 194 33.36 36.49 -4.37
C GLY A 194 32.87 35.26 -5.14
N PHE A 195 32.13 34.33 -4.49
CA PHE A 195 31.56 33.15 -5.16
C PHE A 195 30.35 33.49 -6.03
N LEU A 196 29.53 34.42 -5.59
CA LEU A 196 28.42 34.94 -6.39
C LEU A 196 28.85 36.17 -7.17
N ASN A 197 28.45 36.24 -8.44
CA ASN A 197 28.64 37.45 -9.24
C ASN A 197 27.73 38.58 -8.70
N GLU A 198 28.33 39.72 -8.39
CA GLU A 198 27.61 40.90 -7.86
C GLU A 198 26.53 41.43 -8.82
N GLN A 199 26.75 41.28 -10.14
CA GLN A 199 25.82 41.76 -11.15
C GLN A 199 24.58 40.83 -11.29
N ASN A 200 24.74 39.52 -10.99
CA ASN A 200 23.62 38.55 -11.10
C ASN A 200 23.75 37.43 -10.03
N PRO A 201 23.60 37.75 -8.76
CA PRO A 201 23.79 36.78 -7.67
C PRO A 201 22.66 35.73 -7.66
N ASP A 202 21.48 36.08 -8.14
CA ASP A 202 20.30 35.23 -8.03
C ASP A 202 20.33 34.04 -9.00
N HIS A 203 21.09 34.11 -10.08
CA HIS A 203 21.27 32.99 -11.01
C HIS A 203 21.88 31.75 -10.32
N THR A 204 23.00 31.92 -9.63
CA THR A 204 23.67 30.83 -8.91
C THR A 204 22.92 30.44 -7.65
N LEU A 205 22.39 31.42 -6.91
CA LEU A 205 21.55 31.18 -5.74
C LEU A 205 20.29 30.36 -6.08
N GLY A 206 19.69 30.60 -7.24
CA GLY A 206 18.57 29.82 -7.76
C GLY A 206 18.91 28.35 -8.00
N SER A 207 20.20 28.05 -8.30
CA SER A 207 20.64 26.65 -8.39
C SER A 207 20.71 25.98 -7.02
N PHE A 208 21.21 26.68 -5.99
CA PHE A 208 21.15 26.19 -4.61
C PHE A 208 19.69 25.98 -4.15
N ARG A 209 18.79 26.92 -4.46
CA ARG A 209 17.36 26.76 -4.18
C ARG A 209 16.79 25.48 -4.80
N ARG A 210 17.07 25.21 -6.07
CA ARG A 210 16.59 23.99 -6.76
C ARG A 210 17.16 22.71 -6.14
N ILE A 211 18.41 22.72 -5.66
CA ILE A 211 19.02 21.56 -5.01
C ILE A 211 18.41 21.32 -3.63
N LEU A 212 18.37 22.35 -2.78
CA LEU A 212 17.95 22.23 -1.40
C LEU A 212 16.42 22.06 -1.26
N SER A 213 15.62 22.62 -2.17
CA SER A 213 14.16 22.42 -2.17
C SER A 213 13.77 20.95 -2.38
N ARG A 214 14.56 20.18 -3.16
CA ARG A 214 14.32 18.75 -3.35
C ARG A 214 14.55 17.92 -2.09
N ALA A 215 15.45 18.38 -1.20
CA ALA A 215 15.71 17.72 0.07
C ALA A 215 14.57 17.93 1.09
N GLY A 216 13.80 19.03 0.96
CA GLY A 216 12.71 19.33 1.87
C GLY A 216 13.17 19.46 3.31
N LEU A 217 14.01 20.45 3.57
CA LEU A 217 14.75 20.62 4.81
C LEU A 217 13.85 20.77 6.05
N THR A 218 14.27 20.18 7.15
CA THR A 218 13.74 20.42 8.50
C THR A 218 14.32 21.70 9.09
N SER A 219 13.68 22.25 10.13
CA SER A 219 14.22 23.42 10.88
C SER A 219 15.63 23.15 11.45
N THR A 220 15.93 21.92 11.85
CA THR A 220 17.27 21.53 12.31
C THR A 220 18.31 21.65 11.20
N GLU A 221 17.99 21.14 9.99
CA GLU A 221 18.89 21.20 8.82
C GLU A 221 19.06 22.63 8.31
N VAL A 222 17.99 23.42 8.28
CA VAL A 222 18.04 24.85 7.96
C VAL A 222 18.94 25.58 8.92
N ASN A 223 18.84 25.34 10.23
CA ASN A 223 19.66 25.97 11.24
C ASN A 223 21.14 25.54 11.14
N LEU A 224 21.41 24.29 10.80
CA LEU A 224 22.76 23.80 10.53
C LEU A 224 23.40 24.60 9.38
N ILE A 225 22.72 24.68 8.24
CA ILE A 225 23.20 25.40 7.06
C ILE A 225 23.40 26.90 7.37
N ARG A 226 22.42 27.52 8.06
CA ARG A 226 22.54 28.91 8.52
C ARG A 226 23.76 29.11 9.43
N GLY A 227 24.03 28.16 10.31
CA GLY A 227 25.19 28.17 11.19
C GLY A 227 26.50 28.26 10.45
N VAL A 228 26.66 27.48 9.37
CA VAL A 228 27.86 27.52 8.51
C VAL A 228 28.05 28.92 7.91
N PHE A 229 27.06 29.50 7.28
CA PHE A 229 27.18 30.83 6.65
C PHE A 229 27.31 31.95 7.66
N ARG A 230 26.69 31.86 8.83
CA ARG A 230 26.92 32.79 9.93
C ARG A 230 28.36 32.76 10.44
N GLN A 231 28.94 31.55 10.57
CA GLN A 231 30.33 31.38 10.99
C GLN A 231 31.30 31.94 9.96
N LEU A 232 31.04 31.71 8.65
CA LEU A 232 31.81 32.32 7.57
C LEU A 232 31.77 33.86 7.63
N LEU A 233 30.62 34.46 7.80
CA LEU A 233 30.43 35.90 7.93
C LEU A 233 31.16 36.46 9.15
N TRP A 234 31.14 35.76 10.26
CA TRP A 234 31.85 36.15 11.50
C TRP A 234 33.35 36.09 11.28
N TYR A 235 33.90 35.01 10.70
CA TYR A 235 35.31 34.84 10.43
C TYR A 235 35.87 35.96 9.55
N MET A 236 35.15 36.31 8.49
CA MET A 236 35.54 37.40 7.57
C MET A 236 35.52 38.80 8.20
N ARG A 237 34.74 38.99 9.28
CA ARG A 237 34.78 40.25 10.06
C ARG A 237 36.01 40.36 10.98
N LYS A 238 36.51 39.20 11.42
CA LYS A 238 37.64 39.13 12.35
C LYS A 238 38.99 39.23 11.64
N THR A 239 39.03 38.93 10.35
CA THR A 239 40.26 38.94 9.51
C THR A 239 40.45 40.25 8.74
N LYS A 240 39.59 41.23 8.91
CA LYS A 240 39.79 42.64 8.53
C LYS A 240 40.20 43.45 9.75
#